data_0d9734fb26e29013faa37a7e29dc0ad1
#
_entry.id   0d9734fb26e29013faa37a7e29dc0ad1
#
_cell.length_a   1.000
_cell.length_b   1.000
_cell.length_c   1.000
_cell.angle_alpha   90.00
_cell.angle_beta   90.00
_cell.angle_gamma   90.00
#
_symmetry.space_group_name_H-M   'P 1'
#
loop_
_entity.id
_entity.type
_entity.pdbx_description
1 polymer ?
#
loop_
_entity_poly.entity_id
_entity_poly.type
_entity_poly.pdbx_seq_one_letter_code
_entity_poly.pdbx_strand_id
1 'polypeptide(L)'
;MDWQAFGFTGDPLRTSPITKSTLALFTSHAEEVRVCTHVLSGTNVRVVIEGSRGVGTTSFANYLRFSLEAKKRYFTPRTEIKVEAGWRCETLLAAIIGNVVREIDLLPDNDAFIKDSRFQAAKALSSRIAETYRSFGVDAFGFGASYGKQAGAVTQPVILPLPTLGHHLEDLIALIRASGYKNGVLFQLNNLDVGEIHRQEDLKYLFNALRDYTQIDGSNWLFVGDLGLRKFIAQHVDRLDDIISYELTINPMPASQLPEMIAKRVRFYSESEKAELPIEQEVFQYLYKITGGRLRYIFGLVSRLMSRLYVGDLTDKVTLSIAKPMLIKLGQDRVQRSDVTSAEEQVLRLLVKSPNATPSSIASELQKTPQYIGRVLSRLVENRLVLSQKTGRERLYKPSIDAVIAYTDIDEN
;
A
#
# COMPACT_ATOMS: atom_id res chain seq x y z
N MET A 1 -15.48 -2.54 -16.63
CA MET A 1 -16.20 -1.42 -17.23
C MET A 1 -15.46 -1.01 -18.48
N ASP A 2 -16.17 -0.80 -19.56
CA ASP A 2 -15.58 -0.28 -20.79
C ASP A 2 -15.48 1.25 -20.71
N TRP A 3 -14.31 1.74 -20.36
CA TRP A 3 -14.04 3.18 -20.24
C TRP A 3 -13.92 3.88 -21.58
N GLN A 4 -13.65 3.13 -22.67
CA GLN A 4 -13.56 3.69 -24.03
C GLN A 4 -14.94 4.19 -24.49
N ALA A 5 -16.02 3.50 -24.11
CA ALA A 5 -17.40 3.95 -24.38
C ALA A 5 -17.71 5.34 -23.78
N PHE A 6 -16.92 5.80 -22.79
CA PHE A 6 -17.05 7.13 -22.15
C PHE A 6 -15.98 8.12 -22.62
N GLY A 7 -15.20 7.76 -23.65
CA GLY A 7 -14.15 8.62 -24.20
C GLY A 7 -12.86 8.65 -23.37
N PHE A 8 -12.53 7.55 -22.64
CA PHE A 8 -11.31 7.45 -21.86
C PHE A 8 -10.35 6.41 -22.43
N THR A 9 -9.06 6.74 -22.47
CA THR A 9 -7.97 5.81 -22.86
C THR A 9 -7.68 4.73 -21.81
N GLY A 10 -8.20 4.89 -20.61
CA GLY A 10 -8.00 3.97 -19.48
C GLY A 10 -8.90 4.28 -18.30
N ASP A 11 -8.72 3.59 -17.20
CA ASP A 11 -9.55 3.72 -16.00
C ASP A 11 -9.19 4.98 -15.18
N PRO A 12 -9.98 6.06 -15.20
CA PRO A 12 -9.74 7.25 -14.40
C PRO A 12 -9.92 7.00 -12.89
N LEU A 13 -10.61 5.92 -12.51
CA LEU A 13 -10.85 5.53 -11.11
C LEU A 13 -9.92 4.40 -10.65
N ARG A 14 -8.85 4.16 -11.38
CA ARG A 14 -7.86 3.14 -11.05
C ARG A 14 -7.37 3.26 -9.60
N THR A 15 -7.40 2.17 -8.85
CA THR A 15 -7.01 2.09 -7.44
C THR A 15 -5.55 1.72 -7.20
N SER A 16 -4.80 1.38 -8.26
CA SER A 16 -3.37 1.06 -8.16
C SER A 16 -2.54 2.30 -7.82
N PRO A 17 -1.40 2.11 -7.14
CA PRO A 17 -0.49 3.21 -6.85
C PRO A 17 -0.01 3.93 -8.11
N ILE A 18 0.40 5.19 -7.94
CA ILE A 18 1.04 5.99 -8.99
C ILE A 18 2.31 5.31 -9.45
N THR A 19 2.53 5.30 -10.75
CA THR A 19 3.71 4.78 -11.44
C THR A 19 4.50 5.92 -12.09
N LYS A 20 5.66 5.62 -12.66
CA LYS A 20 6.47 6.60 -13.39
C LYS A 20 5.70 7.28 -14.54
N SER A 21 4.84 6.52 -15.24
CA SER A 21 4.00 7.05 -16.34
C SER A 21 2.79 7.86 -15.86
N THR A 22 2.40 7.75 -14.60
CA THR A 22 1.22 8.42 -14.03
C THR A 22 1.56 9.43 -12.95
N LEU A 23 2.82 9.89 -12.88
CA LEU A 23 3.27 10.89 -11.89
C LEU A 23 2.44 12.18 -11.92
N ALA A 24 2.00 12.59 -13.09
CA ALA A 24 1.15 13.76 -13.28
C ALA A 24 -0.16 13.69 -12.48
N LEU A 25 -0.63 12.51 -12.10
CA LEU A 25 -1.87 12.33 -11.32
C LEU A 25 -1.72 12.64 -9.82
N PHE A 26 -0.50 12.83 -9.33
CA PHE A 26 -0.28 13.18 -7.93
C PHE A 26 -0.64 14.65 -7.68
N THR A 27 -1.49 14.93 -6.69
CA THR A 27 -2.06 16.28 -6.46
C THR A 27 -2.08 16.70 -5.00
N SER A 28 -1.79 15.81 -4.06
CA SER A 28 -1.95 16.06 -2.63
C SER A 28 -0.61 16.10 -1.90
N HIS A 29 -0.63 16.54 -0.62
CA HIS A 29 0.54 16.47 0.27
C HIS A 29 1.75 17.29 -0.19
N ALA A 30 1.52 18.47 -0.74
CA ALA A 30 2.61 19.33 -1.26
C ALA A 30 3.65 19.68 -0.21
N GLU A 31 3.23 19.93 1.03
CA GLU A 31 4.13 20.26 2.14
C GLU A 31 4.95 19.04 2.56
N GLU A 32 4.31 17.89 2.70
CA GLU A 32 4.99 16.63 3.02
C GLU A 32 6.00 16.25 1.93
N VAL A 33 5.65 16.46 0.66
CA VAL A 33 6.57 16.29 -0.48
C VAL A 33 7.77 17.21 -0.36
N ARG A 34 7.54 18.50 -0.04
CA ARG A 34 8.60 19.50 0.13
C ARG A 34 9.57 19.09 1.23
N VAL A 35 9.05 18.73 2.40
CA VAL A 35 9.84 18.31 3.57
C VAL A 35 10.62 17.03 3.26
N CYS A 36 9.96 15.99 2.76
CA CYS A 36 10.64 14.73 2.42
C CYS A 36 11.70 14.93 1.33
N THR A 37 11.44 15.78 0.33
CA THR A 37 12.44 16.11 -0.70
C THR A 37 13.66 16.79 -0.10
N HIS A 38 13.47 17.65 0.91
CA HIS A 38 14.57 18.28 1.62
C HIS A 38 15.37 17.25 2.44
N VAL A 39 14.71 16.41 3.22
CA VAL A 39 15.35 15.32 3.97
C VAL A 39 16.12 14.39 3.03
N LEU A 40 15.52 13.99 1.92
CA LEU A 40 16.16 13.17 0.88
C LEU A 40 17.20 13.94 0.03
N SER A 41 17.53 15.18 0.35
CA SER A 41 18.70 15.84 -0.25
C SER A 41 20.04 15.39 0.37
N GLY A 42 19.98 14.76 1.55
CA GLY A 42 21.12 14.13 2.22
C GLY A 42 21.51 12.79 1.59
N THR A 43 22.54 12.18 2.16
CA THR A 43 23.00 10.82 1.84
C THR A 43 22.72 9.88 3.01
N ASN A 44 22.55 8.60 2.72
CA ASN A 44 22.28 7.57 3.73
C ASN A 44 21.02 7.88 4.58
N VAL A 45 19.96 8.31 3.91
CA VAL A 45 18.72 8.74 4.54
C VAL A 45 17.74 7.55 4.67
N ARG A 46 17.08 7.46 5.82
CA ARG A 46 16.07 6.44 6.13
C ARG A 46 14.81 7.13 6.59
N VAL A 47 13.74 6.98 5.80
CA VAL A 47 12.45 7.63 6.06
C VAL A 47 11.40 6.57 6.32
N VAL A 48 10.66 6.70 7.41
CA VAL A 48 9.46 5.90 7.69
C VAL A 48 8.23 6.67 7.22
N ILE A 49 7.42 6.03 6.38
CA ILE A 49 6.18 6.61 5.85
C ILE A 49 5.04 5.65 6.21
N GLU A 50 4.15 6.10 7.07
CA GLU A 50 3.00 5.30 7.46
C GLU A 50 1.68 6.01 7.14
N GLY A 51 0.59 5.25 7.08
CA GLY A 51 -0.73 5.81 6.87
C GLY A 51 -1.82 4.76 6.82
N SER A 52 -3.06 5.17 7.03
CA SER A 52 -4.21 4.27 6.95
C SER A 52 -4.29 3.62 5.57
N ARG A 53 -4.68 2.34 5.54
CA ARG A 53 -4.84 1.61 4.28
C ARG A 53 -5.79 2.36 3.33
N GLY A 54 -5.29 2.69 2.13
CA GLY A 54 -6.08 3.33 1.08
C GLY A 54 -5.97 4.87 1.01
N VAL A 55 -5.20 5.52 1.87
CA VAL A 55 -4.97 6.99 1.80
C VAL A 55 -3.98 7.40 0.70
N GLY A 56 -3.17 6.47 0.19
CA GLY A 56 -2.21 6.77 -0.89
C GLY A 56 -0.74 6.75 -0.46
N THR A 57 -0.40 6.15 0.68
CA THR A 57 0.98 6.08 1.21
C THR A 57 1.98 5.57 0.17
N THR A 58 1.67 4.47 -0.53
CA THR A 58 2.52 3.95 -1.62
C THR A 58 2.64 4.92 -2.78
N SER A 59 1.55 5.61 -3.16
CA SER A 59 1.56 6.61 -4.24
C SER A 59 2.43 7.82 -3.88
N PHE A 60 2.41 8.25 -2.63
CA PHE A 60 3.28 9.31 -2.11
C PHE A 60 4.75 8.91 -2.21
N ALA A 61 5.11 7.72 -1.72
CA ALA A 61 6.48 7.22 -1.79
C ALA A 61 6.96 7.05 -3.24
N ASN A 62 6.11 6.53 -4.14
CA ASN A 62 6.41 6.41 -5.57
C ASN A 62 6.63 7.78 -6.21
N TYR A 63 5.80 8.77 -5.88
CA TYR A 63 5.95 10.13 -6.38
C TYR A 63 7.31 10.73 -5.97
N LEU A 64 7.70 10.59 -4.70
CA LEU A 64 9.02 11.04 -4.21
C LEU A 64 10.16 10.38 -4.99
N ARG A 65 10.15 9.04 -5.08
CA ARG A 65 11.22 8.29 -5.77
C ARG A 65 11.39 8.76 -7.21
N PHE A 66 10.33 8.72 -7.99
CA PHE A 66 10.41 9.01 -9.42
C PHE A 66 10.68 10.49 -9.71
N SER A 67 10.21 11.40 -8.85
CA SER A 67 10.54 12.83 -8.96
C SER A 67 12.02 13.11 -8.69
N LEU A 68 12.63 12.38 -7.76
CA LEU A 68 14.07 12.51 -7.45
C LEU A 68 14.94 11.83 -8.51
N GLU A 69 14.49 10.71 -9.07
CA GLU A 69 15.16 10.04 -10.18
C GLU A 69 15.19 10.93 -11.44
N ALA A 70 14.07 11.57 -11.78
CA ALA A 70 14.00 12.49 -12.92
C ALA A 70 15.04 13.63 -12.83
N LYS A 71 15.45 13.99 -11.62
CA LYS A 71 16.52 14.96 -11.35
C LYS A 71 17.92 14.33 -11.26
N LYS A 72 18.08 13.06 -11.58
CA LYS A 72 19.32 12.27 -11.44
C LYS A 72 19.95 12.36 -10.03
N ARG A 73 19.14 12.59 -8.99
CA ARG A 73 19.63 12.56 -7.61
C ARG A 73 19.85 11.15 -7.12
N TYR A 74 18.87 10.29 -7.39
CA TYR A 74 18.85 8.88 -7.03
C TYR A 74 18.59 8.02 -8.24
N PHE A 75 19.21 6.87 -8.27
CA PHE A 75 18.71 5.73 -9.02
C PHE A 75 17.59 5.07 -8.19
N THR A 76 16.49 4.69 -8.80
CA THR A 76 15.45 3.94 -8.11
C THR A 76 14.89 2.83 -8.99
N PRO A 77 14.83 1.59 -8.50
CA PRO A 77 14.18 0.51 -9.24
C PRO A 77 12.73 0.87 -9.54
N ARG A 78 12.24 0.53 -10.73
CA ARG A 78 10.89 0.85 -11.20
C ARG A 78 9.79 0.30 -10.27
N THR A 79 10.03 -0.90 -9.73
CA THR A 79 9.10 -1.60 -8.84
C THR A 79 9.54 -1.47 -7.39
N GLU A 80 8.61 -1.13 -6.52
CA GLU A 80 8.81 -1.20 -5.07
C GLU A 80 8.93 -2.66 -4.61
N ILE A 81 9.65 -2.89 -3.52
CA ILE A 81 9.79 -4.21 -2.92
C ILE A 81 8.65 -4.43 -1.92
N LYS A 82 7.80 -5.39 -2.19
CA LYS A 82 6.69 -5.79 -1.31
C LYS A 82 7.18 -6.89 -0.39
N VAL A 83 7.43 -6.53 0.86
CA VAL A 83 7.88 -7.49 1.87
C VAL A 83 6.74 -8.44 2.21
N GLU A 84 6.98 -9.75 2.08
CA GLU A 84 6.00 -10.80 2.37
C GLU A 84 6.23 -11.40 3.77
N ALA A 85 5.24 -12.13 4.28
CA ALA A 85 5.35 -12.84 5.55
C ALA A 85 6.45 -13.91 5.48
N GLY A 86 7.20 -14.07 6.57
CA GLY A 86 8.28 -15.03 6.65
C GLY A 86 9.57 -14.66 5.91
N TRP A 87 9.63 -13.50 5.26
CA TRP A 87 10.85 -13.05 4.60
C TRP A 87 11.96 -12.81 5.62
N ARG A 88 13.14 -13.34 5.29
CA ARG A 88 14.39 -13.07 6.00
C ARG A 88 15.21 -12.02 5.27
N CYS A 89 16.24 -11.51 5.93
CA CYS A 89 17.09 -10.45 5.37
C CYS A 89 17.78 -10.90 4.06
N GLU A 90 18.18 -12.16 3.97
CA GLU A 90 18.77 -12.76 2.76
C GLU A 90 17.82 -12.70 1.57
N THR A 91 16.56 -13.07 1.80
CA THR A 91 15.50 -13.01 0.76
C THR A 91 15.29 -11.56 0.31
N LEU A 92 15.25 -10.64 1.26
CA LEU A 92 15.08 -9.21 0.97
C LEU A 92 16.26 -8.66 0.16
N LEU A 93 17.50 -8.91 0.58
CA LEU A 93 18.70 -8.43 -0.14
C LEU A 93 18.78 -9.03 -1.54
N ALA A 94 18.47 -10.32 -1.69
CA ALA A 94 18.40 -10.97 -2.99
C ALA A 94 17.35 -10.31 -3.93
N ALA A 95 16.17 -9.99 -3.39
CA ALA A 95 15.13 -9.27 -4.13
C ALA A 95 15.56 -7.84 -4.51
N ILE A 96 16.26 -7.14 -3.61
CA ILE A 96 16.82 -5.81 -3.88
C ILE A 96 17.84 -5.87 -5.02
N ILE A 97 18.82 -6.78 -4.95
CA ILE A 97 19.85 -6.96 -5.97
C ILE A 97 19.18 -7.28 -7.32
N GLY A 98 18.23 -8.22 -7.34
CA GLY A 98 17.50 -8.57 -8.54
C GLY A 98 16.74 -7.41 -9.17
N ASN A 99 16.09 -6.58 -8.37
CA ASN A 99 15.40 -5.38 -8.84
C ASN A 99 16.37 -4.32 -9.41
N VAL A 100 17.52 -4.11 -8.76
CA VAL A 100 18.54 -3.17 -9.24
C VAL A 100 19.12 -3.67 -10.57
N VAL A 101 19.53 -4.93 -10.64
CA VAL A 101 20.07 -5.54 -11.87
C VAL A 101 19.06 -5.41 -13.02
N ARG A 102 17.82 -5.78 -12.78
CA ARG A 102 16.75 -5.67 -13.80
C ARG A 102 16.55 -4.23 -14.28
N GLU A 103 16.56 -3.25 -13.36
CA GLU A 103 16.37 -1.86 -13.75
C GLU A 103 17.56 -1.32 -14.56
N ILE A 104 18.79 -1.72 -14.23
CA ILE A 104 19.99 -1.39 -15.01
C ILE A 104 19.92 -2.03 -16.41
N ASP A 105 19.51 -3.29 -16.53
CA ASP A 105 19.32 -3.96 -17.82
C ASP A 105 18.30 -3.25 -18.74
N LEU A 106 17.35 -2.51 -18.15
CA LEU A 106 16.34 -1.75 -18.88
C LEU A 106 16.74 -0.30 -19.19
N LEU A 107 17.91 0.16 -18.75
CA LEU A 107 18.40 1.48 -19.11
C LEU A 107 18.81 1.53 -20.59
N PRO A 108 18.49 2.61 -21.32
CA PRO A 108 18.91 2.78 -22.72
C PRO A 108 20.44 2.77 -22.88
N ASP A 109 21.16 3.36 -21.93
CA ASP A 109 22.61 3.52 -21.96
C ASP A 109 23.26 2.68 -20.85
N ASN A 110 23.16 1.36 -20.94
CA ASN A 110 23.67 0.45 -19.92
C ASN A 110 25.06 -0.18 -20.25
N ASP A 111 25.67 0.18 -21.35
CA ASP A 111 26.94 -0.40 -21.83
C ASP A 111 28.07 -0.40 -20.80
N ALA A 112 28.17 0.70 -20.03
CA ALA A 112 29.18 0.81 -18.98
C ALA A 112 28.96 -0.18 -17.83
N PHE A 113 27.71 -0.47 -17.49
CA PHE A 113 27.34 -1.46 -16.49
C PHE A 113 27.59 -2.89 -17.02
N ILE A 114 27.16 -3.18 -18.26
CA ILE A 114 27.28 -4.52 -18.85
C ILE A 114 28.74 -4.95 -18.94
N LYS A 115 29.67 -4.05 -19.15
CA LYS A 115 31.12 -4.34 -19.23
C LYS A 115 31.80 -4.47 -17.87
N ASP A 116 31.16 -4.06 -16.78
CA ASP A 116 31.75 -4.12 -15.44
C ASP A 116 31.55 -5.52 -14.82
N SER A 117 32.65 -6.09 -14.32
CA SER A 117 32.66 -7.42 -13.71
C SER A 117 31.79 -7.55 -12.48
N ARG A 118 31.64 -6.47 -11.68
CA ARG A 118 30.81 -6.41 -10.48
C ARG A 118 29.33 -6.52 -10.86
N PHE A 119 28.90 -5.81 -11.91
CA PHE A 119 27.54 -5.93 -12.43
C PHE A 119 27.27 -7.36 -12.97
N GLN A 120 28.21 -7.93 -13.72
CA GLN A 120 28.08 -9.29 -14.24
C GLN A 120 27.98 -10.33 -13.12
N ALA A 121 28.76 -10.17 -12.04
CA ALA A 121 28.68 -11.04 -10.87
C ALA A 121 27.32 -10.94 -10.18
N ALA A 122 26.79 -9.73 -9.96
CA ALA A 122 25.46 -9.51 -9.37
C ALA A 122 24.32 -10.05 -10.28
N LYS A 123 24.46 -9.92 -11.59
CA LYS A 123 23.53 -10.47 -12.60
C LYS A 123 23.51 -11.99 -12.61
N ALA A 124 24.69 -12.62 -12.59
CA ALA A 124 24.81 -14.07 -12.51
C ALA A 124 24.19 -14.60 -11.21
N LEU A 125 24.44 -13.92 -10.08
CA LEU A 125 23.83 -14.22 -8.80
C LEU A 125 22.29 -14.15 -8.86
N SER A 126 21.76 -13.04 -9.36
CA SER A 126 20.31 -12.83 -9.50
C SER A 126 19.66 -13.92 -10.37
N SER A 127 20.30 -14.31 -11.48
CA SER A 127 19.82 -15.37 -12.37
C SER A 127 19.78 -16.72 -11.66
N ARG A 128 20.84 -17.11 -10.93
CA ARG A 128 20.87 -18.36 -10.15
C ARG A 128 19.79 -18.41 -9.07
N ILE A 129 19.56 -17.31 -8.39
CA ILE A 129 18.49 -17.20 -7.39
C ILE A 129 17.13 -17.41 -8.06
N ALA A 130 16.86 -16.74 -9.18
CA ALA A 130 15.61 -16.86 -9.92
C ALA A 130 15.37 -18.29 -10.45
N GLU A 131 16.39 -18.95 -10.97
CA GLU A 131 16.32 -20.36 -11.42
C GLU A 131 16.01 -21.30 -10.26
N THR A 132 16.65 -21.09 -9.10
CA THR A 132 16.40 -21.91 -7.90
C THR A 132 14.94 -21.79 -7.46
N TYR A 133 14.38 -20.58 -7.41
CA TYR A 133 12.98 -20.39 -7.05
C TYR A 133 12.01 -21.00 -8.06
N ARG A 134 12.28 -20.89 -9.37
CA ARG A 134 11.46 -21.53 -10.41
C ARG A 134 11.47 -23.06 -10.29
N SER A 135 12.61 -23.67 -9.96
CA SER A 135 12.72 -25.13 -9.80
C SER A 135 11.85 -25.66 -8.64
N PHE A 136 11.51 -24.80 -7.66
CA PHE A 136 10.60 -25.12 -6.57
C PHE A 136 9.14 -24.72 -6.84
N GLY A 137 8.80 -24.31 -8.07
CA GLY A 137 7.43 -23.92 -8.44
C GLY A 137 6.95 -22.61 -7.80
N VAL A 138 7.88 -21.80 -7.30
CA VAL A 138 7.61 -20.51 -6.72
C VAL A 138 8.02 -19.42 -7.69
N ASP A 139 7.06 -18.76 -8.32
CA ASP A 139 7.29 -17.50 -9.04
C ASP A 139 7.53 -16.38 -8.00
N ALA A 140 8.61 -16.51 -7.24
CA ALA A 140 9.00 -15.56 -6.22
C ALA A 140 9.94 -14.51 -6.82
N PHE A 141 9.96 -13.36 -6.27
CA PHE A 141 10.77 -12.18 -6.56
C PHE A 141 10.20 -11.12 -7.48
N GLY A 142 8.93 -10.81 -7.46
CA GLY A 142 8.46 -9.59 -8.13
C GLY A 142 8.77 -9.53 -9.65
N PHE A 143 9.19 -10.63 -10.22
CA PHE A 143 9.44 -10.81 -11.65
C PHE A 143 8.15 -11.29 -12.33
N GLY A 144 7.23 -10.36 -12.53
CA GLY A 144 6.01 -10.64 -13.29
C GLY A 144 4.93 -11.30 -12.43
N ALA A 145 3.95 -10.50 -12.10
CA ALA A 145 2.75 -10.91 -11.41
C ALA A 145 2.08 -12.09 -12.11
N SER A 146 1.68 -13.09 -11.35
CA SER A 146 0.31 -13.59 -11.42
C SER A 146 0.00 -14.54 -10.28
N TYR A 147 -1.20 -14.40 -9.83
CA TYR A 147 -1.91 -15.16 -8.84
C TYR A 147 -1.68 -16.68 -8.90
N GLY A 148 -1.22 -17.26 -7.79
CA GLY A 148 -1.23 -18.69 -7.57
C GLY A 148 -1.22 -18.97 -6.08
N LYS A 149 -2.38 -19.31 -5.53
CA LYS A 149 -2.53 -19.86 -4.18
C LYS A 149 -1.79 -21.18 -4.08
N GLN A 150 -0.87 -21.30 -3.11
CA GLN A 150 -0.82 -22.48 -2.24
C GLN A 150 0.18 -22.24 -1.11
N ALA A 151 -0.35 -22.18 0.13
CA ALA A 151 0.44 -22.32 1.34
C ALA A 151 0.90 -23.78 1.46
N GLY A 152 2.11 -24.05 0.96
CA GLY A 152 2.84 -25.27 1.24
C GLY A 152 4.17 -24.89 1.85
N ALA A 153 4.64 -25.63 2.85
CA ALA A 153 5.91 -25.43 3.52
C ALA A 153 7.03 -25.24 2.48
N VAL A 154 7.47 -24.01 2.30
CA VAL A 154 8.58 -23.69 1.39
C VAL A 154 9.85 -24.19 2.07
N THR A 155 10.38 -25.29 1.57
CA THR A 155 11.76 -25.71 1.83
C THR A 155 12.64 -24.57 1.37
N GLN A 156 13.39 -23.94 2.29
CA GLN A 156 14.15 -22.72 1.99
C GLN A 156 15.15 -22.98 0.85
N PRO A 157 15.13 -22.19 -0.23
CA PRO A 157 16.15 -22.31 -1.27
C PRO A 157 17.53 -21.94 -0.70
N VAL A 158 18.58 -22.33 -1.39
CA VAL A 158 19.97 -22.06 -1.01
C VAL A 158 20.15 -20.59 -0.68
N ILE A 159 20.30 -20.30 0.60
CA ILE A 159 20.48 -18.93 1.11
C ILE A 159 21.96 -18.61 1.05
N LEU A 160 22.32 -17.62 0.24
CA LEU A 160 23.68 -17.08 0.26
C LEU A 160 23.93 -16.34 1.58
N PRO A 161 25.17 -16.41 2.11
CA PRO A 161 25.52 -15.67 3.30
C PRO A 161 25.23 -14.16 3.14
N LEU A 162 24.65 -13.54 4.17
CA LEU A 162 24.36 -12.09 4.19
C LEU A 162 25.57 -11.22 3.78
N PRO A 163 26.80 -11.48 4.22
CA PRO A 163 27.97 -10.69 3.77
C PRO A 163 28.17 -10.71 2.26
N THR A 164 27.97 -11.87 1.61
CA THR A 164 28.11 -11.96 0.15
C THR A 164 27.06 -11.11 -0.57
N LEU A 165 25.81 -11.16 -0.11
CA LEU A 165 24.74 -10.31 -0.66
C LEU A 165 25.03 -8.82 -0.40
N GLY A 166 25.55 -8.49 0.80
CA GLY A 166 25.97 -7.14 1.14
C GLY A 166 27.04 -6.59 0.18
N HIS A 167 28.09 -7.36 -0.11
CA HIS A 167 29.15 -6.93 -1.06
C HIS A 167 28.61 -6.68 -2.47
N HIS A 168 27.74 -7.55 -2.98
CA HIS A 168 27.09 -7.30 -4.29
C HIS A 168 26.23 -6.04 -4.29
N LEU A 169 25.56 -5.75 -3.19
CA LEU A 169 24.76 -4.53 -3.06
C LEU A 169 25.65 -3.28 -3.02
N GLU A 170 26.77 -3.31 -2.26
CA GLU A 170 27.78 -2.24 -2.22
C GLU A 170 28.37 -1.97 -3.60
N ASP A 171 28.78 -3.02 -4.31
CA ASP A 171 29.32 -2.93 -5.66
C ASP A 171 28.33 -2.27 -6.64
N LEU A 172 27.05 -2.69 -6.61
CA LEU A 172 26.01 -2.10 -7.46
C LEU A 172 25.77 -0.62 -7.13
N ILE A 173 25.74 -0.25 -5.85
CA ILE A 173 25.55 1.14 -5.42
C ILE A 173 26.76 1.99 -5.87
N ALA A 174 27.99 1.48 -5.73
CA ALA A 174 29.18 2.17 -6.17
C ALA A 174 29.19 2.42 -7.70
N LEU A 175 28.78 1.44 -8.49
CA LEU A 175 28.63 1.57 -9.95
C LEU A 175 27.55 2.61 -10.33
N ILE A 176 26.42 2.60 -9.65
CA ILE A 176 25.33 3.55 -9.88
C ILE A 176 25.79 4.98 -9.55
N ARG A 177 26.54 5.18 -8.47
CA ARG A 177 27.09 6.49 -8.13
C ARG A 177 28.11 6.97 -9.19
N ALA A 178 28.95 6.06 -9.68
CA ALA A 178 29.90 6.36 -10.75
C ALA A 178 29.21 6.74 -12.06
N SER A 179 27.99 6.26 -12.31
CA SER A 179 27.19 6.61 -13.50
C SER A 179 26.43 7.94 -13.38
N GLY A 180 26.66 8.72 -12.31
CA GLY A 180 26.16 10.08 -12.16
C GLY A 180 24.96 10.25 -11.21
N TYR A 181 24.48 9.20 -10.55
CA TYR A 181 23.46 9.30 -9.49
C TYR A 181 24.15 9.65 -8.14
N LYS A 182 24.31 10.94 -7.88
CA LYS A 182 25.16 11.47 -6.78
C LYS A 182 24.83 10.89 -5.41
N ASN A 183 23.55 10.67 -5.09
CA ASN A 183 23.11 10.18 -3.81
C ASN A 183 22.92 8.64 -3.78
N GLY A 184 23.29 7.94 -4.86
CA GLY A 184 23.21 6.49 -4.97
C GLY A 184 21.80 5.99 -5.26
N VAL A 185 21.33 4.99 -4.51
CA VAL A 185 20.06 4.29 -4.74
C VAL A 185 19.04 4.64 -3.66
N LEU A 186 17.79 4.86 -4.08
CA LEU A 186 16.66 5.01 -3.17
C LEU A 186 15.74 3.77 -3.26
N PHE A 187 15.81 2.94 -2.23
CA PHE A 187 15.00 1.75 -2.09
C PHE A 187 13.65 2.08 -1.45
N GLN A 188 12.61 1.34 -1.84
CA GLN A 188 11.30 1.42 -1.19
C GLN A 188 10.83 0.02 -0.79
N LEU A 189 10.62 -0.17 0.51
CA LEU A 189 10.03 -1.38 1.07
C LEU A 189 8.58 -1.11 1.43
N ASN A 190 7.67 -1.87 0.83
CA ASN A 190 6.24 -1.78 1.06
C ASN A 190 5.73 -3.00 1.85
N ASN A 191 4.46 -2.94 2.24
CA ASN A 191 3.77 -3.97 3.02
C ASN A 191 4.40 -4.21 4.41
N LEU A 192 4.92 -3.16 5.02
CA LEU A 192 5.44 -3.21 6.38
C LEU A 192 4.28 -3.03 7.37
N ASP A 193 3.25 -3.89 7.23
CA ASP A 193 2.04 -3.82 8.02
C ASP A 193 2.25 -4.53 9.38
N VAL A 194 1.98 -3.84 10.48
CA VAL A 194 2.21 -4.30 11.87
C VAL A 194 0.92 -4.69 12.59
N GLY A 195 -0.20 -4.79 11.87
CA GLY A 195 -1.50 -5.11 12.46
C GLY A 195 -1.63 -6.53 13.03
N GLU A 196 -0.84 -7.50 12.55
CA GLU A 196 -0.88 -8.90 12.94
C GLU A 196 0.35 -9.29 13.76
N ILE A 197 0.16 -10.03 14.87
CA ILE A 197 1.25 -10.40 15.81
C ILE A 197 2.35 -11.21 15.10
N HIS A 198 1.98 -12.21 14.30
CA HIS A 198 2.98 -13.01 13.56
C HIS A 198 3.80 -12.14 12.60
N ARG A 199 3.17 -11.16 11.99
CA ARG A 199 3.83 -10.21 11.11
C ARG A 199 4.83 -9.33 11.87
N GLN A 200 4.53 -8.95 13.11
CA GLN A 200 5.44 -8.17 13.95
C GLN A 200 6.73 -8.92 14.26
N GLU A 201 6.66 -10.20 14.58
CA GLU A 201 7.86 -11.02 14.83
C GLU A 201 8.74 -11.13 13.57
N ASP A 202 8.15 -11.42 12.42
CA ASP A 202 8.87 -11.47 11.14
C ASP A 202 9.59 -10.14 10.87
N LEU A 203 8.88 -9.01 11.00
CA LEU A 203 9.43 -7.67 10.77
C LEU A 203 10.53 -7.31 11.77
N LYS A 204 10.39 -7.71 13.03
CA LYS A 204 11.42 -7.50 14.05
C LYS A 204 12.73 -8.20 13.67
N TYR A 205 12.67 -9.47 13.29
CA TYR A 205 13.86 -10.21 12.82
C TYR A 205 14.45 -9.60 11.56
N LEU A 206 13.61 -9.27 10.59
CA LEU A 206 14.03 -8.67 9.33
C LEU A 206 14.75 -7.35 9.55
N PHE A 207 14.18 -6.43 10.31
CA PHE A 207 14.74 -5.11 10.55
C PHE A 207 16.03 -5.13 11.36
N ASN A 208 16.13 -6.02 12.36
CA ASN A 208 17.38 -6.18 13.11
C ASN A 208 18.54 -6.65 12.21
N ALA A 209 18.27 -7.59 11.30
CA ALA A 209 19.27 -8.07 10.36
C ALA A 209 19.56 -7.07 9.22
N LEU A 210 18.54 -6.31 8.77
CA LEU A 210 18.66 -5.34 7.68
C LEU A 210 19.42 -4.08 8.09
N ARG A 211 19.42 -3.75 9.36
CA ARG A 211 19.97 -2.48 9.90
C ARG A 211 21.36 -2.16 9.35
N ASP A 212 22.28 -3.11 9.34
CA ASP A 212 23.67 -2.87 8.92
C ASP A 212 23.76 -2.59 7.41
N TYR A 213 22.90 -3.23 6.60
CA TYR A 213 22.81 -3.02 5.15
C TYR A 213 22.12 -1.70 4.78
N THR A 214 21.34 -1.13 5.68
CA THR A 214 20.76 0.22 5.47
C THR A 214 21.81 1.33 5.64
N GLN A 215 22.99 1.01 6.14
CA GLN A 215 24.09 1.96 6.35
C GLN A 215 25.18 1.91 5.24
N ILE A 216 25.01 1.03 4.25
CA ILE A 216 25.89 1.03 3.07
C ILE A 216 25.90 2.42 2.44
N ASP A 217 27.07 2.97 2.18
CA ASP A 217 27.21 4.32 1.63
C ASP A 217 26.54 4.46 0.27
N GLY A 218 25.65 5.45 0.15
CA GLY A 218 24.80 5.65 -1.02
C GLY A 218 23.53 4.80 -1.05
N SER A 219 23.22 4.03 0.02
CA SER A 219 21.91 3.42 0.18
C SER A 219 20.94 4.34 0.93
N ASN A 220 19.75 4.52 0.39
CA ASN A 220 18.72 5.36 0.99
C ASN A 220 17.40 4.59 0.98
N TRP A 221 16.55 4.79 2.00
CA TRP A 221 15.45 3.87 2.26
C TRP A 221 14.14 4.58 2.59
N LEU A 222 13.07 4.13 1.95
CA LEU A 222 11.70 4.45 2.31
C LEU A 222 11.05 3.17 2.88
N PHE A 223 10.75 3.18 4.16
CA PHE A 223 9.98 2.13 4.85
C PHE A 223 8.50 2.51 4.84
N VAL A 224 7.69 1.78 4.09
CA VAL A 224 6.29 2.15 3.83
C VAL A 224 5.36 1.08 4.39
N GLY A 225 4.50 1.47 5.34
CA GLY A 225 3.59 0.55 6.01
C GLY A 225 2.29 1.19 6.48
N ASP A 226 1.54 0.43 7.28
CA ASP A 226 0.31 0.90 7.91
C ASP A 226 0.60 1.74 9.16
N LEU A 227 -0.46 2.32 9.73
CA LEU A 227 -0.36 3.08 10.97
C LEU A 227 0.18 2.21 12.11
N GLY A 228 1.20 2.73 12.80
CA GLY A 228 1.88 2.07 13.91
C GLY A 228 3.24 1.49 13.55
N LEU A 229 3.65 1.51 12.26
CA LEU A 229 4.97 1.06 11.83
C LEU A 229 6.08 1.81 12.59
N ARG A 230 5.98 3.14 12.69
CA ARG A 230 6.95 3.96 13.43
C ARG A 230 7.04 3.57 14.90
N LYS A 231 5.87 3.44 15.54
CA LYS A 231 5.79 3.00 16.93
C LYS A 231 6.38 1.60 17.13
N PHE A 232 6.12 0.70 16.20
CA PHE A 232 6.67 -0.65 16.23
C PHE A 232 8.20 -0.65 16.16
N ILE A 233 8.79 0.14 15.24
CA ILE A 233 10.25 0.28 15.13
C ILE A 233 10.82 0.80 16.45
N ALA A 234 10.28 1.89 16.99
CA ALA A 234 10.72 2.50 18.26
C ALA A 234 10.62 1.57 19.47
N GLN A 235 9.67 0.64 19.47
CA GLN A 235 9.45 -0.25 20.63
C GLN A 235 10.15 -1.60 20.53
N HIS A 236 10.51 -2.03 19.32
CA HIS A 236 10.96 -3.41 19.08
C HIS A 236 12.26 -3.54 18.29
N VAL A 237 12.76 -2.44 17.70
CA VAL A 237 13.94 -2.45 16.81
C VAL A 237 14.82 -1.24 17.09
N ASP A 238 15.27 -1.09 18.34
CA ASP A 238 16.04 0.07 18.84
C ASP A 238 17.20 0.45 17.93
N ARG A 239 17.99 -0.54 17.45
CA ARG A 239 19.13 -0.30 16.56
C ARG A 239 18.76 0.31 15.21
N LEU A 240 17.57 0.07 14.68
CA LEU A 240 17.08 0.72 13.48
C LEU A 240 16.49 2.10 13.81
N ASP A 241 15.82 2.21 14.95
CA ASP A 241 15.24 3.46 15.45
C ASP A 241 16.29 4.56 15.53
N ASP A 242 17.46 4.26 16.09
CA ASP A 242 18.59 5.18 16.26
C ASP A 242 19.07 5.82 14.96
N ILE A 243 18.79 5.19 13.83
CA ILE A 243 19.30 5.65 12.51
C ILE A 243 18.19 6.14 11.57
N ILE A 244 16.94 6.18 12.01
CA ILE A 244 15.85 6.78 11.23
C ILE A 244 16.07 8.30 11.12
N SER A 245 16.11 8.78 9.89
CA SER A 245 16.38 10.20 9.60
C SER A 245 15.12 11.06 9.68
N TYR A 246 13.97 10.50 9.34
CA TYR A 246 12.68 11.21 9.33
C TYR A 246 11.49 10.24 9.36
N GLU A 247 10.39 10.72 9.90
CA GLU A 247 9.13 9.97 9.96
C GLU A 247 7.96 10.82 9.49
N LEU A 248 7.02 10.20 8.80
CA LEU A 248 5.86 10.88 8.26
C LEU A 248 4.62 10.00 8.32
N THR A 249 3.52 10.56 8.80
CA THR A 249 2.19 9.95 8.70
C THR A 249 1.39 10.62 7.58
N ILE A 250 1.00 9.85 6.58
CA ILE A 250 0.13 10.30 5.50
C ILE A 250 -1.32 10.24 5.96
N ASN A 251 -1.91 11.41 6.08
CA ASN A 251 -3.34 11.57 6.39
C ASN A 251 -4.17 11.56 5.10
N PRO A 252 -5.50 11.32 5.19
CA PRO A 252 -6.39 11.54 4.06
C PRO A 252 -6.25 12.98 3.53
N MET A 253 -6.22 13.13 2.20
CA MET A 253 -6.20 14.46 1.60
C MET A 253 -7.43 15.29 2.01
N PRO A 254 -7.36 16.62 2.11
CA PRO A 254 -8.52 17.46 2.41
C PRO A 254 -9.67 17.26 1.41
N ALA A 255 -10.92 17.24 1.89
CA ALA A 255 -12.10 17.07 1.04
C ALA A 255 -12.21 18.12 -0.08
N SER A 256 -11.71 19.33 0.17
CA SER A 256 -11.66 20.42 -0.82
C SER A 256 -10.80 20.12 -2.06
N GLN A 257 -9.82 19.22 -1.94
CA GLN A 257 -8.94 18.83 -3.05
C GLN A 257 -9.50 17.67 -3.90
N LEU A 258 -10.55 17.00 -3.43
CA LEU A 258 -11.13 15.85 -4.12
C LEU A 258 -11.64 16.18 -5.54
N PRO A 259 -12.37 17.29 -5.77
CA PRO A 259 -12.84 17.64 -7.12
C PRO A 259 -11.69 17.88 -8.09
N GLU A 260 -10.67 18.60 -7.67
CA GLU A 260 -9.49 18.87 -8.51
C GLU A 260 -8.75 17.57 -8.86
N MET A 261 -8.58 16.69 -7.89
CA MET A 261 -7.92 15.39 -8.09
C MET A 261 -8.71 14.52 -9.10
N ILE A 262 -10.05 14.48 -9.00
CA ILE A 262 -10.91 13.78 -9.97
C ILE A 262 -10.79 14.41 -11.36
N ALA A 263 -10.92 15.74 -11.45
CA ALA A 263 -10.81 16.46 -12.72
C ALA A 263 -9.45 16.20 -13.42
N LYS A 264 -8.37 16.14 -12.65
CA LYS A 264 -7.04 15.84 -13.17
C LYS A 264 -6.94 14.43 -13.74
N ARG A 265 -7.56 13.44 -13.07
CA ARG A 265 -7.63 12.06 -13.57
C ARG A 265 -8.48 11.94 -14.83
N VAL A 266 -9.65 12.57 -14.83
CA VAL A 266 -10.51 12.67 -16.02
C VAL A 266 -9.71 13.22 -17.19
N ARG A 267 -9.07 14.38 -17.04
CA ARG A 267 -8.27 15.01 -18.10
C ARG A 267 -7.11 14.13 -18.58
N PHE A 268 -6.44 13.44 -17.66
CA PHE A 268 -5.29 12.59 -17.99
C PHE A 268 -5.68 11.39 -18.88
N TYR A 269 -6.85 10.80 -18.64
CA TYR A 269 -7.34 9.64 -19.37
C TYR A 269 -8.31 9.98 -20.50
N SER A 270 -8.71 11.25 -20.68
CA SER A 270 -9.63 11.67 -21.74
C SER A 270 -9.00 11.53 -23.13
N GLU A 271 -9.73 10.94 -24.07
CA GLU A 271 -9.42 10.97 -25.51
C GLU A 271 -9.91 12.24 -26.18
N SER A 272 -10.91 12.90 -25.61
CA SER A 272 -11.54 14.10 -26.13
C SER A 272 -11.99 15.04 -25.02
N GLU A 273 -12.25 16.30 -25.36
CA GLU A 273 -12.80 17.29 -24.41
C GLU A 273 -14.21 16.94 -23.89
N LYS A 274 -14.89 15.99 -24.55
CA LYS A 274 -16.24 15.54 -24.18
C LYS A 274 -16.24 14.38 -23.18
N ALA A 275 -15.08 13.84 -22.82
CA ALA A 275 -15.02 12.74 -21.87
C ALA A 275 -15.43 13.20 -20.47
N GLU A 276 -16.50 12.65 -19.96
CA GLU A 276 -17.01 12.91 -18.62
C GLU A 276 -17.24 11.60 -17.85
N LEU A 277 -17.02 11.64 -16.53
CA LEU A 277 -17.46 10.55 -15.69
C LEU A 277 -18.99 10.52 -15.66
N PRO A 278 -19.61 9.36 -15.89
CA PRO A 278 -21.07 9.21 -15.84
C PRO A 278 -21.58 9.17 -14.38
N ILE A 279 -21.01 10.00 -13.51
CA ILE A 279 -21.33 10.05 -12.08
C ILE A 279 -21.12 11.48 -11.56
N GLU A 280 -22.04 11.94 -10.73
CA GLU A 280 -21.99 13.29 -10.17
C GLU A 280 -20.97 13.43 -9.05
N GLN A 281 -20.47 14.67 -8.88
CA GLN A 281 -19.49 15.01 -7.86
C GLN A 281 -19.98 14.74 -6.45
N GLU A 282 -21.29 14.90 -6.20
CA GLU A 282 -21.92 14.66 -4.89
C GLU A 282 -21.75 13.22 -4.40
N VAL A 283 -21.73 12.25 -5.32
CA VAL A 283 -21.48 10.84 -4.97
C VAL A 283 -20.06 10.66 -4.43
N PHE A 284 -19.07 11.33 -5.01
CA PHE A 284 -17.70 11.29 -4.50
C PHE A 284 -17.58 11.97 -3.14
N GLN A 285 -18.28 13.09 -2.92
CA GLN A 285 -18.29 13.78 -1.63
C GLN A 285 -18.94 12.92 -0.54
N TYR A 286 -20.05 12.27 -0.84
CA TYR A 286 -20.70 11.32 0.05
C TYR A 286 -19.76 10.16 0.42
N LEU A 287 -19.13 9.53 -0.58
CA LEU A 287 -18.18 8.46 -0.36
C LEU A 287 -16.93 8.93 0.41
N TYR A 288 -16.47 10.15 0.16
CA TYR A 288 -15.37 10.72 0.94
C TYR A 288 -15.71 10.77 2.43
N LYS A 289 -16.91 11.26 2.78
CA LYS A 289 -17.40 11.35 4.16
C LYS A 289 -17.45 9.95 4.82
N ILE A 290 -18.05 8.98 4.15
CA ILE A 290 -18.19 7.60 4.68
C ILE A 290 -16.85 6.90 4.82
N THR A 291 -15.95 7.05 3.84
CA THR A 291 -14.66 6.34 3.83
C THR A 291 -13.59 7.05 4.66
N GLY A 292 -13.87 8.25 5.20
CA GLY A 292 -12.88 9.09 5.86
C GLY A 292 -11.75 9.50 4.91
N GLY A 293 -12.05 9.81 3.66
CA GLY A 293 -11.10 10.29 2.65
C GLY A 293 -10.13 9.23 2.09
N ARG A 294 -10.41 7.95 2.31
CA ARG A 294 -9.57 6.86 1.81
C ARG A 294 -9.85 6.57 0.33
N LEU A 295 -9.05 7.17 -0.55
CA LEU A 295 -9.26 7.21 -2.00
C LEU A 295 -9.43 5.83 -2.65
N ARG A 296 -8.67 4.82 -2.23
CA ARG A 296 -8.81 3.45 -2.76
C ARG A 296 -10.23 2.90 -2.57
N TYR A 297 -10.85 3.20 -1.42
CA TYR A 297 -12.21 2.75 -1.15
C TYR A 297 -13.24 3.56 -1.94
N ILE A 298 -13.04 4.88 -2.05
CA ILE A 298 -13.91 5.75 -2.87
C ILE A 298 -13.95 5.21 -4.31
N PHE A 299 -12.79 5.07 -4.96
CA PHE A 299 -12.73 4.59 -6.34
C PHE A 299 -13.21 3.16 -6.50
N GLY A 300 -12.87 2.27 -5.57
CA GLY A 300 -13.35 0.89 -5.60
C GLY A 300 -14.86 0.78 -5.45
N LEU A 301 -15.49 1.63 -4.63
CA LEU A 301 -16.95 1.69 -4.48
C LEU A 301 -17.62 2.23 -5.74
N VAL A 302 -17.08 3.33 -6.29
CA VAL A 302 -17.60 3.89 -7.54
C VAL A 302 -17.48 2.88 -8.69
N SER A 303 -16.34 2.20 -8.84
CA SER A 303 -16.17 1.17 -9.87
C SER A 303 -17.17 0.02 -9.72
N ARG A 304 -17.43 -0.43 -8.48
CA ARG A 304 -18.44 -1.47 -8.19
C ARG A 304 -19.86 -0.98 -8.47
N LEU A 305 -20.18 0.26 -8.10
CA LEU A 305 -21.47 0.89 -8.38
C LEU A 305 -21.70 0.97 -9.89
N MET A 306 -20.76 1.51 -10.62
CA MET A 306 -20.85 1.64 -12.08
C MET A 306 -20.98 0.29 -12.78
N SER A 307 -20.23 -0.74 -12.35
CA SER A 307 -20.35 -2.08 -12.92
C SER A 307 -21.74 -2.69 -12.73
N ARG A 308 -22.44 -2.37 -11.64
CA ARG A 308 -23.82 -2.84 -11.42
C ARG A 308 -24.86 -2.07 -12.23
N LEU A 309 -24.70 -0.76 -12.32
CA LEU A 309 -25.65 0.09 -13.02
C LEU A 309 -25.58 -0.11 -14.53
N TYR A 310 -24.39 -0.39 -15.05
CA TYR A 310 -24.15 -0.60 -16.50
C TYR A 310 -24.77 -1.89 -17.04
N VAL A 311 -24.96 -2.89 -16.21
CA VAL A 311 -25.70 -4.11 -16.59
C VAL A 311 -27.21 -3.81 -16.82
N GLY A 312 -27.69 -2.64 -16.37
CA GLY A 312 -29.08 -2.19 -16.48
C GLY A 312 -29.34 -1.10 -17.53
N ASP A 313 -28.44 -0.90 -18.51
CA ASP A 313 -28.59 0.10 -19.62
C ASP A 313 -28.82 1.55 -19.14
N LEU A 314 -28.14 1.98 -18.08
CA LEU A 314 -28.22 3.36 -17.61
C LEU A 314 -27.53 4.30 -18.62
N THR A 315 -28.31 5.17 -19.23
CA THR A 315 -27.86 6.21 -20.17
C THR A 315 -27.57 7.54 -19.47
N ASP A 316 -28.12 7.73 -18.27
CA ASP A 316 -28.05 8.99 -17.55
C ASP A 316 -26.91 9.01 -16.52
N LYS A 317 -26.48 10.24 -16.17
CA LYS A 317 -25.47 10.45 -15.13
C LYS A 317 -25.95 9.99 -13.77
N VAL A 318 -25.13 9.22 -13.06
CA VAL A 318 -25.47 8.65 -11.75
C VAL A 318 -25.49 9.74 -10.69
N THR A 319 -26.66 10.09 -10.22
CA THR A 319 -26.90 11.04 -9.12
C THR A 319 -26.73 10.38 -7.76
N LEU A 320 -26.65 11.16 -6.69
CA LEU A 320 -26.58 10.62 -5.32
C LEU A 320 -27.86 9.81 -4.96
N SER A 321 -29.04 10.22 -5.43
CA SER A 321 -30.29 9.51 -5.20
C SER A 321 -30.31 8.10 -5.82
N ILE A 322 -29.64 7.90 -6.93
CA ILE A 322 -29.46 6.58 -7.56
C ILE A 322 -28.34 5.79 -6.85
N ALA A 323 -27.24 6.45 -6.54
CA ALA A 323 -26.05 5.83 -5.98
C ALA A 323 -26.27 5.29 -4.57
N LYS A 324 -26.92 6.05 -3.68
CA LYS A 324 -27.05 5.75 -2.26
C LYS A 324 -27.71 4.42 -1.99
N PRO A 325 -28.92 4.10 -2.52
CA PRO A 325 -29.55 2.79 -2.30
C PRO A 325 -28.73 1.62 -2.87
N MET A 326 -28.06 1.82 -3.98
CA MET A 326 -27.22 0.79 -4.58
C MET A 326 -25.95 0.52 -3.76
N LEU A 327 -25.34 1.56 -3.19
CA LEU A 327 -24.20 1.43 -2.29
C LEU A 327 -24.59 0.66 -1.02
N ILE A 328 -25.75 1.01 -0.42
CA ILE A 328 -26.28 0.31 0.75
C ILE A 328 -26.46 -1.18 0.43
N LYS A 329 -27.07 -1.49 -0.70
CA LYS A 329 -27.23 -2.88 -1.15
C LYS A 329 -25.89 -3.60 -1.34
N LEU A 330 -24.86 -2.91 -1.88
CA LEU A 330 -23.51 -3.46 -1.99
C LEU A 330 -22.90 -3.81 -0.62
N GLY A 331 -23.07 -2.94 0.36
CA GLY A 331 -22.64 -3.19 1.74
C GLY A 331 -23.40 -4.36 2.38
N GLN A 332 -24.71 -4.37 2.26
CA GLN A 332 -25.57 -5.44 2.78
C GLN A 332 -25.24 -6.80 2.17
N ASP A 333 -25.07 -6.88 0.85
CA ASP A 333 -24.65 -8.12 0.17
C ASP A 333 -23.30 -8.64 0.71
N ARG A 334 -22.37 -7.72 1.05
CA ARG A 334 -21.08 -8.10 1.62
C ARG A 334 -21.22 -8.66 3.03
N VAL A 335 -22.05 -8.02 3.86
CA VAL A 335 -22.35 -8.47 5.23
C VAL A 335 -23.05 -9.83 5.19
N GLN A 336 -24.08 -10.00 4.34
CA GLN A 336 -24.82 -11.25 4.20
C GLN A 336 -23.93 -12.43 3.76
N ARG A 337 -22.99 -12.21 2.84
CA ARG A 337 -22.03 -13.26 2.41
C ARG A 337 -21.09 -13.73 3.50
N SER A 338 -21.05 -13.03 4.63
CA SER A 338 -20.22 -13.39 5.77
C SER A 338 -21.00 -14.17 6.84
N ASP A 339 -22.21 -14.63 6.52
CA ASP A 339 -23.12 -15.40 7.40
C ASP A 339 -23.23 -14.79 8.81
N VAL A 340 -23.47 -13.47 8.83
CA VAL A 340 -23.53 -12.68 10.07
C VAL A 340 -24.79 -13.04 10.84
N THR A 341 -24.62 -13.44 12.10
CA THR A 341 -25.73 -13.72 13.02
C THR A 341 -26.40 -12.44 13.51
N SER A 342 -27.64 -12.54 14.02
CA SER A 342 -28.36 -11.39 14.58
C SER A 342 -27.58 -10.67 15.69
N ALA A 343 -26.83 -11.40 16.52
CA ALA A 343 -25.98 -10.80 17.57
C ALA A 343 -24.77 -10.04 16.99
N GLU A 344 -24.17 -10.57 15.95
CA GLU A 344 -23.06 -9.90 15.23
C GLU A 344 -23.56 -8.65 14.52
N GLU A 345 -24.76 -8.71 13.95
CA GLU A 345 -25.39 -7.55 13.32
C GLU A 345 -25.65 -6.42 14.33
N GLN A 346 -26.14 -6.73 15.52
CA GLN A 346 -26.34 -5.76 16.59
C GLN A 346 -25.02 -5.05 16.95
N VAL A 347 -23.93 -5.82 17.09
CA VAL A 347 -22.59 -5.27 17.34
C VAL A 347 -22.11 -4.40 16.20
N LEU A 348 -22.33 -4.79 14.93
CA LEU A 348 -21.96 -4.00 13.76
C LEU A 348 -22.72 -2.66 13.71
N ARG A 349 -24.04 -2.69 13.93
CA ARG A 349 -24.88 -1.47 13.98
C ARG A 349 -24.39 -0.51 15.06
N LEU A 350 -24.09 -1.05 16.25
CA LEU A 350 -23.55 -0.24 17.34
C LEU A 350 -22.19 0.37 16.98
N LEU A 351 -21.28 -0.40 16.38
CA LEU A 351 -19.97 0.09 15.94
C LEU A 351 -20.06 1.16 14.85
N VAL A 352 -21.09 1.10 13.99
CA VAL A 352 -21.32 2.16 12.98
C VAL A 352 -21.72 3.47 13.65
N LYS A 353 -22.52 3.43 14.71
CA LYS A 353 -22.91 4.61 15.50
C LYS A 353 -21.76 5.13 16.36
N SER A 354 -21.01 4.22 16.99
CA SER A 354 -19.95 4.54 17.95
C SER A 354 -18.66 3.85 17.56
N PRO A 355 -17.93 4.33 16.55
CA PRO A 355 -16.66 3.76 16.13
C PRO A 355 -15.58 3.92 17.21
N ASN A 356 -14.60 3.01 17.22
CA ASN A 356 -13.54 2.91 18.21
C ASN A 356 -14.01 2.52 19.62
N ALA A 357 -15.05 1.70 19.71
CA ALA A 357 -15.54 1.17 20.98
C ALA A 357 -14.67 0.04 21.53
N THR A 358 -14.67 -0.13 22.85
CA THR A 358 -14.06 -1.28 23.53
C THR A 358 -15.06 -2.42 23.71
N PRO A 359 -14.61 -3.67 23.93
CA PRO A 359 -15.55 -4.78 24.25
C PRO A 359 -16.40 -4.49 25.48
N SER A 360 -15.87 -3.76 26.46
CA SER A 360 -16.59 -3.41 27.68
C SER A 360 -17.68 -2.36 27.43
N SER A 361 -17.42 -1.35 26.59
CA SER A 361 -18.43 -0.34 26.24
C SER A 361 -19.58 -0.96 25.44
N ILE A 362 -19.28 -1.81 24.46
CA ILE A 362 -20.28 -2.54 23.66
C ILE A 362 -21.09 -3.49 24.56
N ALA A 363 -20.44 -4.19 25.48
CA ALA A 363 -21.08 -5.11 26.41
C ALA A 363 -22.10 -4.40 27.30
N SER A 364 -21.71 -3.21 27.83
CA SER A 364 -22.60 -2.36 28.63
C SER A 364 -23.87 -1.95 27.87
N GLU A 365 -23.69 -1.49 26.61
CA GLU A 365 -24.80 -1.00 25.79
C GLU A 365 -25.75 -2.12 25.34
N LEU A 366 -25.20 -3.30 25.01
CA LEU A 366 -26.01 -4.46 24.61
C LEU A 366 -26.46 -5.34 25.78
N GLN A 367 -26.15 -4.98 27.03
CA GLN A 367 -26.47 -5.77 28.22
C GLN A 367 -25.96 -7.21 28.16
N LYS A 368 -24.70 -7.37 27.69
CA LYS A 368 -24.00 -8.65 27.54
C LYS A 368 -22.72 -8.67 28.39
N THR A 369 -22.07 -9.82 28.46
CA THR A 369 -20.77 -9.90 29.12
C THR A 369 -19.62 -9.48 28.16
N PRO A 370 -18.54 -8.86 28.66
CA PRO A 370 -17.39 -8.51 27.83
C PRO A 370 -16.75 -9.72 27.12
N GLN A 371 -16.77 -10.89 27.75
CA GLN A 371 -16.25 -12.14 27.17
C GLN A 371 -17.08 -12.60 25.96
N TYR A 372 -18.43 -12.47 26.04
CA TYR A 372 -19.30 -12.77 24.92
C TYR A 372 -19.04 -11.82 23.76
N ILE A 373 -19.01 -10.52 24.02
CA ILE A 373 -18.71 -9.50 23.00
C ILE A 373 -17.31 -9.70 22.39
N GLY A 374 -16.32 -10.10 23.20
CA GLY A 374 -14.98 -10.41 22.70
C GLY A 374 -14.99 -11.54 21.66
N ARG A 375 -15.78 -12.59 21.85
CA ARG A 375 -15.94 -13.68 20.86
C ARG A 375 -16.64 -13.21 19.58
N VAL A 376 -17.70 -12.42 19.72
CA VAL A 376 -18.42 -11.83 18.59
C VAL A 376 -17.48 -10.94 17.76
N LEU A 377 -16.73 -10.05 18.42
CA LEU A 377 -15.77 -9.17 17.77
C LEU A 377 -14.65 -9.95 17.06
N SER A 378 -14.13 -11.02 17.66
CA SER A 378 -13.10 -11.86 17.03
C SER A 378 -13.60 -12.43 15.71
N ARG A 379 -14.81 -13.00 15.67
CA ARG A 379 -15.41 -13.51 14.44
C ARG A 379 -15.67 -12.43 13.39
N LEU A 380 -16.11 -11.25 13.81
CA LEU A 380 -16.30 -10.10 12.92
C LEU A 380 -14.96 -9.60 12.33
N VAL A 381 -13.88 -9.69 13.09
CA VAL A 381 -12.52 -9.37 12.60
C VAL A 381 -12.04 -10.43 11.61
N GLU A 382 -12.25 -11.71 11.88
CA GLU A 382 -11.92 -12.81 10.95
C GLU A 382 -12.68 -12.64 9.62
N ASN A 383 -13.96 -12.26 9.68
CA ASN A 383 -14.78 -11.96 8.51
C ASN A 383 -14.43 -10.60 7.84
N ARG A 384 -13.49 -9.85 8.39
CA ARG A 384 -13.08 -8.51 7.91
C ARG A 384 -14.20 -7.48 7.88
N LEU A 385 -15.23 -7.65 8.70
CA LEU A 385 -16.32 -6.68 8.89
C LEU A 385 -16.01 -5.66 9.98
N VAL A 386 -15.05 -5.97 10.84
CA VAL A 386 -14.55 -5.11 11.91
C VAL A 386 -13.03 -5.07 11.84
N LEU A 387 -12.47 -3.91 12.13
CA LEU A 387 -11.03 -3.70 12.29
C LEU A 387 -10.73 -3.52 13.77
N SER A 388 -9.63 -4.08 14.26
CA SER A 388 -9.18 -3.90 15.63
C SER A 388 -7.84 -3.17 15.68
N GLN A 389 -7.68 -2.27 16.63
CA GLN A 389 -6.44 -1.54 16.87
C GLN A 389 -6.11 -1.58 18.35
N LYS A 390 -4.89 -1.97 18.69
CA LYS A 390 -4.40 -1.94 20.08
C LYS A 390 -3.92 -0.53 20.41
N THR A 391 -4.46 0.07 21.45
CA THR A 391 -4.09 1.39 21.94
C THR A 391 -3.75 1.28 23.42
N GLY A 392 -2.45 1.22 23.73
CA GLY A 392 -2.00 0.93 25.10
C GLY A 392 -2.42 -0.47 25.58
N ARG A 393 -3.18 -0.51 26.69
CA ARG A 393 -3.73 -1.75 27.28
C ARG A 393 -5.07 -2.15 26.68
N GLU A 394 -5.71 -1.27 25.93
CA GLU A 394 -7.04 -1.47 25.37
C GLU A 394 -6.97 -1.87 23.89
N ARG A 395 -7.99 -2.58 23.45
CA ARG A 395 -8.23 -2.89 22.04
C ARG A 395 -9.50 -2.18 21.60
N LEU A 396 -9.36 -1.27 20.65
CA LEU A 396 -10.46 -0.53 20.05
C LEU A 396 -10.92 -1.22 18.76
N TYR A 397 -12.22 -1.20 18.53
CA TYR A 397 -12.84 -1.82 17.38
C TYR A 397 -13.61 -0.78 16.56
N LYS A 398 -13.51 -0.87 15.26
CA LYS A 398 -14.24 -0.01 14.32
C LYS A 398 -14.82 -0.82 13.16
N PRO A 399 -15.95 -0.42 12.60
CA PRO A 399 -16.55 -1.15 11.48
C PRO A 399 -15.68 -1.03 10.24
N SER A 400 -15.74 -2.04 9.36
CA SER A 400 -15.23 -1.93 8.00
C SER A 400 -16.07 -0.94 7.19
N ILE A 401 -15.54 -0.48 6.05
CA ILE A 401 -16.29 0.43 5.17
C ILE A 401 -17.56 -0.25 4.64
N ASP A 402 -17.48 -1.54 4.31
CA ASP A 402 -18.64 -2.27 3.83
C ASP A 402 -19.74 -2.33 4.91
N ALA A 403 -19.39 -2.50 6.19
CA ALA A 403 -20.34 -2.44 7.30
C ALA A 403 -20.91 -1.03 7.52
N VAL A 404 -20.06 0.01 7.42
CA VAL A 404 -20.53 1.41 7.50
C VAL A 404 -21.59 1.66 6.41
N ILE A 405 -21.28 1.33 5.15
CA ILE A 405 -22.21 1.53 4.03
C ILE A 405 -23.51 0.75 4.22
N ALA A 406 -23.42 -0.48 4.74
CA ALA A 406 -24.60 -1.32 4.96
C ALA A 406 -25.60 -0.71 5.96
N TYR A 407 -25.11 0.08 6.93
CA TYR A 407 -25.90 0.52 8.09
C TYR A 407 -25.94 2.04 8.32
N THR A 408 -25.34 2.87 7.47
CA THR A 408 -25.24 4.33 7.66
C THR A 408 -26.63 5.03 7.69
N ASP A 409 -27.65 4.50 7.02
CA ASP A 409 -28.93 5.18 6.81
C ASP A 409 -30.12 4.57 7.55
N ILE A 410 -29.89 3.68 8.52
CA ILE A 410 -31.01 2.99 9.18
C ILE A 410 -31.67 3.86 10.27
N ASP A 411 -31.04 5.00 10.64
CA ASP A 411 -31.48 5.85 11.76
C ASP A 411 -31.89 7.29 11.36
N GLU A 412 -32.00 7.62 10.08
CA GLU A 412 -32.54 8.92 9.61
C GLU A 412 -34.04 8.89 9.28
N ASN A 413 -34.78 7.82 9.70
CA ASN A 413 -36.24 7.72 9.62
C ASN A 413 -36.87 7.71 11.01
#